data_f106e1f0c71775d5d2176d65dae13b38
#
_entry.id   f106e1f0c71775d5d2176d65dae13b38
#
_cell.length_a   1.000
_cell.length_b   1.000
_cell.length_c   1.000
_cell.angle_alpha   90.00
_cell.angle_beta   90.00
_cell.angle_gamma   90.00
#
_symmetry.space_group_name_H-M   'P 1'
#
loop_
_entity.id
_entity.type
_entity.pdbx_description
1 polymer ?
#
loop_
_entity_poly.entity_id
_entity_poly.type
_entity_poly.pdbx_seq_one_letter_code
_entity_poly.pdbx_strand_id
1 'polypeptide(L)'
;DIILDAGGANITFKDDGTSILDIANNSSDVELTVSVADKNFAIKGTDGSSAITALDIDMALAGKATFNGAVVVGGDLTVNGTTTTVNSTTVTIDDPIFTLGGDTAPGSDDNKDRGIEFRYHNGSAAKIGFFGFDDSASRFTFIADASNSSEVFSGSAGNVAFGDIAAAGDVTVGDDLSLESDAAVLNFGADSDVSLTHVADTALLLNSSRQLQFGDSGTFIH
;
A
#
# COMPACT_ATOMS: atom_id res chain seq x y z
N ASP A 1 -5.32 44.17 -32.72
CA ASP A 1 -4.82 43.70 -31.40
C ASP A 1 -5.04 44.79 -30.35
N ILE A 2 -5.36 44.39 -29.12
CA ILE A 2 -5.42 45.30 -27.98
C ILE A 2 -4.18 45.01 -27.14
N ILE A 3 -3.33 46.05 -26.97
CA ILE A 3 -2.16 45.98 -26.09
C ILE A 3 -2.48 46.79 -24.84
N LEU A 4 -2.45 46.17 -23.68
CA LEU A 4 -2.57 46.83 -22.38
C LEU A 4 -1.17 46.99 -21.80
N ASP A 5 -0.57 48.16 -21.94
CA ASP A 5 0.77 48.48 -21.43
C ASP A 5 0.60 49.42 -20.22
N ALA A 6 0.81 48.86 -19.03
CA ALA A 6 0.70 49.57 -17.77
C ALA A 6 2.10 49.98 -17.27
N GLY A 7 2.44 51.27 -17.38
CA GLY A 7 3.74 51.78 -16.88
C GLY A 7 3.96 51.61 -15.37
N GLY A 8 2.94 51.17 -14.60
CA GLY A 8 2.97 50.86 -13.19
C GLY A 8 3.08 49.37 -12.84
N ALA A 9 3.37 48.52 -13.81
CA ALA A 9 3.52 47.08 -13.70
C ALA A 9 2.22 46.25 -13.44
N ASN A 10 1.06 46.87 -13.15
CA ASN A 10 -0.19 46.16 -12.83
C ASN A 10 -1.35 46.57 -13.78
N ILE A 11 -2.19 45.61 -14.11
CA ILE A 11 -3.51 45.79 -14.71
C ILE A 11 -4.54 45.37 -13.67
N THR A 12 -5.32 46.32 -13.15
CA THR A 12 -6.31 46.08 -12.10
C THR A 12 -7.72 46.10 -12.65
N PHE A 13 -8.50 45.06 -12.39
CA PHE A 13 -9.95 45.02 -12.66
C PHE A 13 -10.71 45.40 -11.39
N LYS A 14 -11.67 46.32 -11.53
CA LYS A 14 -12.48 46.85 -10.41
C LYS A 14 -13.97 46.72 -10.69
N ASP A 15 -14.73 46.54 -9.62
CA ASP A 15 -16.17 46.64 -9.58
C ASP A 15 -16.56 47.62 -8.48
N ASP A 16 -17.28 48.68 -8.84
CA ASP A 16 -17.64 49.80 -7.95
C ASP A 16 -16.48 50.31 -7.09
N GLY A 17 -15.29 50.49 -7.71
CA GLY A 17 -14.08 50.94 -7.03
C GLY A 17 -13.31 49.90 -6.26
N THR A 18 -13.90 48.72 -6.03
CA THR A 18 -13.24 47.57 -5.35
C THR A 18 -12.39 46.79 -6.34
N SER A 19 -11.10 46.60 -6.06
CA SER A 19 -10.22 45.73 -6.85
C SER A 19 -10.65 44.27 -6.66
N ILE A 20 -10.89 43.57 -7.78
CA ILE A 20 -11.30 42.14 -7.79
C ILE A 20 -10.22 41.25 -8.32
N LEU A 21 -9.42 41.73 -9.31
CA LEU A 21 -8.33 40.96 -9.91
C LEU A 21 -7.20 41.92 -10.30
N ASP A 22 -5.97 41.56 -9.94
CA ASP A 22 -4.76 42.19 -10.45
C ASP A 22 -3.97 41.19 -11.31
N ILE A 23 -3.45 41.67 -12.42
CA ILE A 23 -2.42 41.03 -13.22
C ILE A 23 -1.16 41.87 -13.07
N ALA A 24 -0.15 41.33 -12.41
CA ALA A 24 1.07 42.07 -12.09
C ALA A 24 2.30 41.45 -12.75
N ASN A 25 3.29 42.30 -13.02
CA ASN A 25 4.65 41.89 -13.33
C ASN A 25 5.49 42.05 -12.06
N ASN A 26 5.92 40.94 -11.49
CA ASN A 26 6.82 40.92 -10.34
C ASN A 26 8.17 40.30 -10.76
N SER A 27 9.16 41.17 -11.01
CA SER A 27 10.51 40.75 -11.41
C SER A 27 10.54 39.84 -12.65
N SER A 28 9.66 40.08 -13.62
CA SER A 28 9.41 39.29 -14.83
C SER A 28 8.51 38.06 -14.65
N ASP A 29 8.06 37.76 -13.44
CA ASP A 29 6.99 36.78 -13.21
C ASP A 29 5.61 37.42 -13.44
N VAL A 30 4.66 36.64 -13.92
CA VAL A 30 3.27 37.04 -14.08
C VAL A 30 2.47 36.52 -12.88
N GLU A 31 1.93 37.47 -12.09
CA GLU A 31 1.08 37.14 -10.94
C GLU A 31 -0.38 37.51 -11.23
N LEU A 32 -1.30 36.59 -10.92
CA LEU A 32 -2.74 36.83 -10.89
C LEU A 32 -3.22 36.83 -9.45
N THR A 33 -3.70 37.99 -8.96
CA THR A 33 -4.13 38.11 -7.56
C THR A 33 -5.64 38.35 -7.49
N VAL A 34 -6.35 37.47 -6.75
CA VAL A 34 -7.73 37.75 -6.33
C VAL A 34 -7.67 38.73 -5.17
N SER A 35 -8.04 39.96 -5.41
CA SER A 35 -7.78 41.09 -4.48
C SER A 35 -8.76 41.13 -3.30
N VAL A 36 -9.90 40.43 -3.37
CA VAL A 36 -10.90 40.37 -2.30
C VAL A 36 -10.64 39.13 -1.42
N ALA A 37 -10.49 39.35 -0.11
CA ALA A 37 -10.25 38.29 0.85
C ALA A 37 -11.33 37.21 0.79
N ASP A 38 -10.90 35.96 0.93
CA ASP A 38 -11.77 34.76 0.98
C ASP A 38 -12.63 34.53 -0.27
N LYS A 39 -12.25 35.12 -1.42
CA LYS A 39 -12.93 34.91 -2.71
C LYS A 39 -12.12 34.01 -3.62
N ASN A 40 -12.83 33.15 -4.36
CA ASN A 40 -12.23 32.15 -5.21
C ASN A 40 -11.74 32.69 -6.54
N PHE A 41 -10.69 32.07 -7.08
CA PHE A 41 -10.36 32.17 -8.50
C PHE A 41 -10.96 30.98 -9.23
N ALA A 42 -11.87 31.21 -10.20
CA ALA A 42 -12.55 30.14 -10.91
C ALA A 42 -12.43 30.27 -12.42
N ILE A 43 -12.10 29.17 -13.10
CA ILE A 43 -12.19 29.04 -14.56
C ILE A 43 -13.49 28.31 -14.88
N LYS A 44 -14.37 29.03 -15.60
CA LYS A 44 -15.70 28.55 -15.98
C LYS A 44 -15.85 28.46 -17.49
N GLY A 45 -16.69 27.55 -17.93
CA GLY A 45 -17.01 27.34 -19.34
C GLY A 45 -18.36 26.69 -19.51
N THR A 46 -18.63 26.22 -20.73
CA THR A 46 -19.88 25.54 -21.08
C THR A 46 -19.52 24.23 -21.77
N ASP A 47 -20.10 23.14 -21.28
CA ASP A 47 -20.03 21.81 -21.91
C ASP A 47 -21.41 21.54 -22.54
N GLY A 48 -21.45 21.55 -23.87
CA GLY A 48 -22.72 21.55 -24.61
C GLY A 48 -23.56 22.81 -24.26
N SER A 49 -24.67 22.61 -23.52
CA SER A 49 -25.56 23.67 -23.02
C SER A 49 -25.44 23.90 -21.50
N SER A 50 -24.58 23.17 -20.80
CA SER A 50 -24.47 23.23 -19.35
C SER A 50 -23.26 24.07 -18.92
N ALA A 51 -23.45 25.03 -18.03
CA ALA A 51 -22.37 25.80 -17.44
C ALA A 51 -21.57 24.92 -16.47
N ILE A 52 -20.24 24.94 -16.57
CA ILE A 52 -19.32 24.22 -15.73
C ILE A 52 -18.29 25.14 -15.08
N THR A 53 -17.79 24.74 -13.91
CA THR A 53 -16.57 25.31 -13.31
C THR A 53 -15.48 24.27 -13.52
N ALA A 54 -14.55 24.52 -14.44
CA ALA A 54 -13.49 23.55 -14.77
C ALA A 54 -12.41 23.46 -13.68
N LEU A 55 -12.05 24.60 -13.10
CA LEU A 55 -11.11 24.73 -11.98
C LEU A 55 -11.63 25.76 -10.99
N ASP A 56 -11.60 25.45 -9.71
CA ASP A 56 -11.88 26.36 -8.62
C ASP A 56 -10.71 26.37 -7.64
N ILE A 57 -10.19 27.55 -7.28
CA ILE A 57 -9.14 27.73 -6.28
C ILE A 57 -9.74 28.54 -5.13
N ASP A 58 -9.93 27.90 -4.00
CA ASP A 58 -10.57 28.44 -2.82
C ASP A 58 -9.54 29.13 -1.91
N MET A 59 -9.54 30.46 -1.87
CA MET A 59 -8.59 31.22 -1.07
C MET A 59 -8.91 31.19 0.43
N ALA A 60 -10.18 30.96 0.82
CA ALA A 60 -10.54 30.75 2.22
C ALA A 60 -10.00 29.43 2.79
N LEU A 61 -9.67 28.47 1.91
CA LEU A 61 -9.06 27.20 2.25
C LEU A 61 -7.58 27.11 1.82
N ALA A 62 -6.85 28.21 1.97
CA ALA A 62 -5.42 28.30 1.67
C ALA A 62 -5.05 27.88 0.23
N GLY A 63 -5.91 28.19 -0.74
CA GLY A 63 -5.65 27.88 -2.15
C GLY A 63 -5.96 26.45 -2.55
N LYS A 64 -6.88 25.76 -1.85
CA LYS A 64 -7.35 24.44 -2.26
C LYS A 64 -7.87 24.46 -3.69
N ALA A 65 -7.22 23.70 -4.58
CA ALA A 65 -7.65 23.56 -5.97
C ALA A 65 -8.58 22.34 -6.15
N THR A 66 -9.69 22.57 -6.86
CA THR A 66 -10.66 21.55 -7.23
C THR A 66 -10.84 21.51 -8.73
N PHE A 67 -10.58 20.37 -9.36
CA PHE A 67 -10.81 20.12 -10.77
C PHE A 67 -12.12 19.35 -10.96
N ASN A 68 -12.97 19.79 -11.88
CA ASN A 68 -14.24 19.12 -12.17
C ASN A 68 -14.07 17.85 -13.02
N GLY A 69 -13.00 17.76 -13.78
CA GLY A 69 -12.68 16.65 -14.67
C GLY A 69 -11.37 15.97 -14.29
N ALA A 70 -10.94 15.05 -15.14
CA ALA A 70 -9.66 14.35 -14.97
C ALA A 70 -8.47 15.33 -15.06
N VAL A 71 -7.43 15.04 -14.27
CA VAL A 71 -6.13 15.71 -14.35
C VAL A 71 -5.13 14.75 -14.97
N VAL A 72 -4.50 15.16 -16.08
CA VAL A 72 -3.42 14.40 -16.72
C VAL A 72 -2.11 15.11 -16.44
N VAL A 73 -1.20 14.42 -15.76
CA VAL A 73 0.16 14.90 -15.49
C VAL A 73 1.11 14.21 -16.46
N GLY A 74 1.73 14.97 -17.38
CA GLY A 74 2.63 14.44 -18.41
C GLY A 74 4.08 14.21 -17.92
N GLY A 75 4.37 14.52 -16.66
CA GLY A 75 5.66 14.33 -16.02
C GLY A 75 5.45 13.82 -14.60
N ASP A 76 6.43 14.02 -13.72
CA ASP A 76 6.38 13.56 -12.35
C ASP A 76 5.32 14.30 -11.53
N LEU A 77 4.65 13.60 -10.64
CA LEU A 77 3.76 14.15 -9.62
C LEU A 77 4.36 13.91 -8.23
N THR A 78 4.73 14.98 -7.53
CA THR A 78 5.17 14.93 -6.15
C THR A 78 4.06 15.42 -5.22
N VAL A 79 3.69 14.62 -4.23
CA VAL A 79 2.70 14.97 -3.20
C VAL A 79 3.39 15.05 -1.85
N ASN A 80 3.58 16.26 -1.32
CA ASN A 80 4.27 16.54 -0.04
C ASN A 80 3.30 16.63 1.16
N GLY A 81 2.20 15.90 1.12
CA GLY A 81 1.22 15.87 2.22
C GLY A 81 1.48 14.75 3.22
N THR A 82 0.86 14.86 4.39
CA THR A 82 0.90 13.78 5.40
C THR A 82 -0.02 12.62 5.07
N THR A 83 -1.03 12.84 4.21
CA THR A 83 -1.99 11.82 3.79
C THR A 83 -2.37 12.00 2.33
N THR A 84 -2.26 10.97 1.54
CA THR A 84 -2.80 10.90 0.18
C THR A 84 -3.96 9.91 0.18
N THR A 85 -5.16 10.37 -0.22
CA THR A 85 -6.33 9.51 -0.34
C THR A 85 -6.66 9.28 -1.81
N VAL A 86 -6.69 8.03 -2.25
CA VAL A 86 -7.11 7.63 -3.59
C VAL A 86 -8.45 6.90 -3.47
N ASN A 87 -9.54 7.56 -3.84
CA ASN A 87 -10.90 7.00 -3.85
C ASN A 87 -11.20 6.40 -5.23
N SER A 88 -10.57 5.29 -5.54
CA SER A 88 -10.75 4.56 -6.80
C SER A 88 -11.13 3.11 -6.51
N THR A 89 -11.94 2.50 -7.38
CA THR A 89 -12.25 1.07 -7.31
C THR A 89 -11.05 0.21 -7.66
N THR A 90 -10.11 0.75 -8.44
CA THR A 90 -8.87 0.07 -8.84
C THR A 90 -7.74 1.09 -8.94
N VAL A 91 -6.60 0.78 -8.38
CA VAL A 91 -5.33 1.49 -8.56
C VAL A 91 -4.37 0.56 -9.29
N THR A 92 -3.90 0.96 -10.47
CA THR A 92 -2.91 0.21 -11.25
C THR A 92 -1.56 0.89 -11.09
N ILE A 93 -0.53 0.10 -10.79
CA ILE A 93 0.86 0.54 -10.70
C ILE A 93 1.63 -0.29 -11.74
N ASP A 94 2.20 0.36 -12.73
CA ASP A 94 2.95 -0.30 -13.83
C ASP A 94 4.41 -0.60 -13.43
N ASP A 95 4.90 -0.01 -12.33
CA ASP A 95 6.24 -0.30 -11.83
C ASP A 95 6.34 -1.72 -11.27
N PRO A 96 7.43 -2.44 -11.53
CA PRO A 96 7.65 -3.79 -11.00
C PRO A 96 7.94 -3.80 -9.49
N ILE A 97 8.22 -2.65 -8.88
CA ILE A 97 8.54 -2.49 -7.45
C ILE A 97 7.69 -1.38 -6.85
N PHE A 98 7.00 -1.70 -5.75
CA PHE A 98 6.31 -0.74 -4.91
C PHE A 98 7.08 -0.54 -3.61
N THR A 99 7.68 0.65 -3.42
CA THR A 99 8.49 0.96 -2.24
C THR A 99 7.62 1.49 -1.10
N LEU A 100 7.71 0.87 0.07
CA LEU A 100 7.08 1.30 1.30
C LEU A 100 8.13 1.83 2.28
N GLY A 101 7.83 2.95 2.95
CA GLY A 101 8.69 3.50 4.00
C GLY A 101 9.65 4.61 3.57
N GLY A 102 9.47 5.14 2.33
CA GLY A 102 10.22 6.30 1.82
C GLY A 102 11.29 5.95 0.79
N ASP A 103 11.89 6.96 0.18
CA ASP A 103 12.89 6.83 -0.90
C ASP A 103 14.24 6.30 -0.41
N THR A 104 14.50 6.41 0.88
CA THR A 104 15.75 5.98 1.52
C THR A 104 15.41 5.21 2.79
N ALA A 105 16.13 4.12 3.03
CA ALA A 105 16.01 3.39 4.28
C ALA A 105 16.27 4.31 5.48
N PRO A 106 15.50 4.17 6.58
CA PRO A 106 15.70 5.00 7.77
C PRO A 106 17.14 4.85 8.30
N GLY A 107 17.76 5.97 8.67
CA GLY A 107 19.14 5.99 9.15
C GLY A 107 19.29 5.45 10.59
N SER A 108 18.20 5.17 11.27
CA SER A 108 18.13 4.55 12.60
C SER A 108 16.78 3.84 12.72
N ASP A 109 16.71 2.94 13.68
CA ASP A 109 15.48 2.27 14.05
C ASP A 109 14.41 3.31 14.46
N ASP A 110 13.25 3.26 13.81
CA ASP A 110 12.10 4.11 14.07
C ASP A 110 10.95 3.35 14.77
N ASN A 111 11.16 2.07 15.07
CA ASN A 111 10.22 1.14 15.71
C ASN A 111 8.88 1.03 14.98
N LYS A 112 8.88 1.12 13.64
CA LYS A 112 7.67 1.06 12.82
C LYS A 112 7.67 -0.15 11.92
N ASP A 113 6.51 -0.75 11.79
CA ASP A 113 6.30 -1.84 10.85
C ASP A 113 6.20 -1.34 9.41
N ARG A 114 6.51 -2.21 8.46
CA ARG A 114 6.46 -1.93 7.02
C ARG A 114 5.59 -2.97 6.33
N GLY A 115 4.48 -2.54 5.76
CA GLY A 115 3.58 -3.48 5.11
C GLY A 115 2.31 -2.87 4.59
N ILE A 116 1.32 -3.71 4.39
CA ILE A 116 0.01 -3.36 3.86
C ILE A 116 -1.03 -3.56 4.96
N GLU A 117 -1.75 -2.49 5.30
CA GLU A 117 -3.00 -2.55 6.05
C GLU A 117 -4.15 -2.75 5.07
N PHE A 118 -5.03 -3.71 5.34
CA PHE A 118 -6.26 -3.90 4.58
C PHE A 118 -7.47 -3.97 5.50
N ARG A 119 -8.57 -3.41 5.05
CA ARG A 119 -9.83 -3.35 5.82
C ARG A 119 -10.86 -4.24 5.18
N TYR A 120 -11.52 -5.06 5.99
CA TYR A 120 -12.50 -6.02 5.53
C TYR A 120 -13.59 -6.26 6.57
N HIS A 121 -14.62 -6.99 6.20
CA HIS A 121 -15.69 -7.43 7.10
C HIS A 121 -15.71 -8.95 7.14
N ASN A 122 -15.58 -9.55 8.31
CA ASN A 122 -15.50 -11.00 8.48
C ASN A 122 -16.89 -11.71 8.55
N GLY A 123 -17.97 -10.99 8.19
CA GLY A 123 -19.36 -11.45 8.32
C GLY A 123 -20.03 -11.01 9.63
N SER A 124 -19.27 -10.70 10.67
CA SER A 124 -19.78 -10.27 11.99
C SER A 124 -19.34 -8.86 12.38
N ALA A 125 -18.12 -8.45 12.01
CA ALA A 125 -17.56 -7.14 12.35
C ALA A 125 -16.57 -6.64 11.30
N ALA A 126 -16.37 -5.30 11.28
CA ALA A 126 -15.28 -4.68 10.55
C ALA A 126 -13.93 -5.03 11.21
N LYS A 127 -12.94 -5.34 10.40
CA LYS A 127 -11.61 -5.80 10.79
C LYS A 127 -10.51 -5.04 10.07
N ILE A 128 -9.35 -4.98 10.69
CA ILE A 128 -8.10 -4.55 10.09
C ILE A 128 -7.20 -5.77 9.98
N GLY A 129 -6.64 -6.03 8.80
CA GLY A 129 -5.59 -7.00 8.62
C GLY A 129 -4.28 -6.32 8.29
N PHE A 130 -3.17 -6.99 8.58
CA PHE A 130 -1.83 -6.54 8.26
C PHE A 130 -1.03 -7.69 7.64
N PHE A 131 -0.25 -7.36 6.62
CA PHE A 131 0.81 -8.22 6.09
C PHE A 131 2.05 -7.37 5.86
N GLY A 132 3.15 -7.72 6.51
CA GLY A 132 4.38 -6.95 6.38
C GLY A 132 5.50 -7.42 7.28
N PHE A 133 6.58 -6.64 7.32
CA PHE A 133 7.68 -6.81 8.24
C PHE A 133 7.31 -6.18 9.59
N ASP A 134 7.23 -7.01 10.61
CA ASP A 134 7.04 -6.63 12.01
C ASP A 134 8.43 -6.35 12.59
N ASP A 135 8.71 -5.10 12.88
CA ASP A 135 10.00 -4.64 13.34
C ASP A 135 10.35 -5.26 14.71
N SER A 136 9.40 -5.24 15.63
CA SER A 136 9.58 -5.76 16.98
C SER A 136 9.88 -7.27 17.02
N ALA A 137 9.30 -8.03 16.08
CA ALA A 137 9.50 -9.47 15.95
C ALA A 137 10.61 -9.83 14.95
N SER A 138 11.15 -8.86 14.22
CA SER A 138 12.17 -9.01 13.17
C SER A 138 11.82 -10.09 12.14
N ARG A 139 10.56 -10.12 11.68
CA ARG A 139 10.06 -11.13 10.74
C ARG A 139 8.86 -10.63 9.93
N PHE A 140 8.61 -11.30 8.81
CA PHE A 140 7.34 -11.11 8.10
C PHE A 140 6.20 -11.76 8.87
N THR A 141 5.11 -11.00 9.04
CA THR A 141 3.95 -11.41 9.84
C THR A 141 2.67 -11.16 9.04
N PHE A 142 1.71 -12.07 9.19
CA PHE A 142 0.34 -11.91 8.72
C PHE A 142 -0.59 -11.89 9.93
N ILE A 143 -1.36 -10.81 10.10
CA ILE A 143 -2.31 -10.64 11.21
C ILE A 143 -3.70 -10.40 10.63
N ALA A 144 -4.65 -11.30 10.90
CA ALA A 144 -6.00 -11.18 10.36
C ALA A 144 -6.88 -10.18 11.14
N ASP A 145 -6.64 -10.00 12.43
CA ASP A 145 -7.37 -9.07 13.30
C ASP A 145 -6.35 -8.21 14.05
N ALA A 146 -5.85 -7.20 13.35
CA ALA A 146 -4.79 -6.33 13.83
C ALA A 146 -5.33 -5.08 14.54
N SER A 147 -4.57 -4.54 15.46
CA SER A 147 -4.64 -3.15 15.90
C SER A 147 -3.42 -2.40 15.41
N ASN A 148 -3.62 -1.15 14.99
CA ASN A 148 -2.57 -0.25 14.53
C ASN A 148 -2.45 0.92 15.53
N SER A 149 -1.24 1.13 16.05
CA SER A 149 -0.90 2.28 16.88
C SER A 149 0.34 2.96 16.33
N SER A 150 0.15 4.03 15.56
CA SER A 150 1.23 4.81 14.94
C SER A 150 2.19 3.96 14.10
N GLU A 151 1.64 3.19 13.16
CA GLU A 151 2.35 2.26 12.25
C GLU A 151 3.05 1.09 12.97
N VAL A 152 2.61 0.76 14.20
CA VAL A 152 2.98 -0.46 14.92
C VAL A 152 1.75 -1.36 14.99
N PHE A 153 1.84 -2.54 14.36
CA PHE A 153 0.74 -3.49 14.31
C PHE A 153 0.88 -4.57 15.38
N SER A 154 -0.23 -4.97 15.96
CA SER A 154 -0.26 -6.03 16.95
C SER A 154 -1.51 -6.89 16.79
N GLY A 155 -1.41 -8.15 17.18
CA GLY A 155 -2.47 -9.16 17.09
C GLY A 155 -1.90 -10.57 17.01
N SER A 156 -2.79 -11.56 16.98
CA SER A 156 -2.40 -12.95 16.79
C SER A 156 -2.08 -13.21 15.31
N ALA A 157 -1.05 -14.03 15.06
CA ALA A 157 -0.75 -14.48 13.70
C ALA A 157 -1.98 -15.17 13.08
N GLY A 158 -2.26 -14.83 11.83
CA GLY A 158 -3.38 -15.38 11.07
C GLY A 158 -3.01 -16.63 10.30
N ASN A 159 -4.02 -17.38 9.87
CA ASN A 159 -3.83 -18.52 8.98
C ASN A 159 -3.46 -18.05 7.56
N VAL A 160 -2.55 -18.78 6.92
CA VAL A 160 -2.12 -18.53 5.54
C VAL A 160 -2.26 -19.84 4.74
N ALA A 161 -2.79 -19.72 3.51
CA ALA A 161 -2.84 -20.84 2.58
C ALA A 161 -1.79 -20.64 1.49
N PHE A 162 -0.97 -21.64 1.27
CA PHE A 162 0.02 -21.70 0.19
C PHE A 162 -0.31 -22.87 -0.73
N GLY A 163 0.03 -22.78 -2.02
CA GLY A 163 0.00 -23.91 -2.93
C GLY A 163 1.14 -24.89 -2.58
N ASP A 164 2.38 -24.37 -2.70
CA ASP A 164 3.59 -25.09 -2.30
C ASP A 164 4.44 -24.21 -1.38
N ILE A 165 5.21 -24.83 -0.48
CA ILE A 165 6.18 -24.15 0.38
C ILE A 165 7.56 -24.72 0.11
N ALA A 166 8.51 -23.88 -0.39
CA ALA A 166 9.92 -24.20 -0.49
C ALA A 166 10.68 -23.42 0.58
N ALA A 167 11.17 -24.09 1.60
CA ALA A 167 12.01 -23.51 2.63
C ALA A 167 13.49 -23.76 2.30
N ALA A 168 14.29 -22.69 2.29
CA ALA A 168 15.75 -22.79 2.09
C ALA A 168 16.48 -23.28 3.36
N GLY A 169 15.82 -23.24 4.51
CA GLY A 169 16.30 -23.69 5.81
C GLY A 169 15.29 -24.60 6.48
N ASP A 170 15.34 -24.64 7.80
CA ASP A 170 14.47 -25.48 8.60
C ASP A 170 13.02 -24.96 8.62
N VAL A 171 12.07 -25.87 8.74
CA VAL A 171 10.67 -25.58 9.04
C VAL A 171 10.39 -25.95 10.50
N THR A 172 10.06 -24.95 11.32
CA THR A 172 9.66 -25.15 12.72
C THR A 172 8.15 -25.12 12.82
N VAL A 173 7.55 -26.22 13.28
CA VAL A 173 6.12 -26.33 13.57
C VAL A 173 5.95 -26.27 15.09
N GLY A 174 5.19 -25.26 15.57
CA GLY A 174 5.02 -24.98 17.00
C GLY A 174 3.98 -25.86 17.69
N ASP A 175 3.15 -26.55 16.93
CA ASP A 175 2.10 -27.47 17.41
C ASP A 175 2.08 -28.72 16.51
N ASP A 176 0.98 -29.04 15.84
CA ASP A 176 0.83 -30.24 15.03
C ASP A 176 1.23 -30.01 13.56
N LEU A 177 1.85 -31.02 12.93
CA LEU A 177 1.99 -31.12 11.47
C LEU A 177 0.98 -32.15 10.95
N SER A 178 -0.04 -31.69 10.22
CA SER A 178 -1.03 -32.55 9.58
C SER A 178 -0.73 -32.73 8.10
N LEU A 179 -0.62 -33.99 7.65
CA LEU A 179 -0.48 -34.37 6.25
C LEU A 179 -1.77 -35.10 5.81
N GLU A 180 -2.71 -34.38 5.20
CA GLU A 180 -4.10 -34.84 5.01
C GLU A 180 -4.31 -35.70 3.75
N SER A 181 -3.33 -35.85 2.88
CA SER A 181 -3.46 -36.69 1.68
C SER A 181 -3.43 -38.18 2.01
N ASP A 182 -4.33 -38.99 1.43
CA ASP A 182 -4.33 -40.46 1.54
C ASP A 182 -3.06 -41.14 0.96
N ALA A 183 -2.27 -40.36 0.23
CA ALA A 183 -0.95 -40.78 -0.29
C ALA A 183 0.17 -39.84 0.18
N ALA A 184 0.03 -39.23 1.37
CA ALA A 184 1.04 -38.33 1.90
C ALA A 184 2.40 -39.01 2.06
N VAL A 185 3.47 -38.34 1.65
CA VAL A 185 4.84 -38.86 1.73
C VAL A 185 5.73 -37.84 2.42
N LEU A 186 6.50 -38.30 3.39
CA LEU A 186 7.58 -37.53 3.99
C LEU A 186 8.92 -38.14 3.51
N ASN A 187 9.65 -37.39 2.68
CA ASN A 187 10.92 -37.82 2.09
C ASN A 187 12.10 -37.31 2.93
N PHE A 188 13.15 -38.13 3.03
CA PHE A 188 14.41 -37.78 3.67
C PHE A 188 15.58 -38.04 2.73
N GLY A 189 16.62 -37.21 2.83
CA GLY A 189 17.78 -37.23 1.95
C GLY A 189 17.61 -36.41 0.67
N ALA A 190 18.72 -36.00 0.10
CA ALA A 190 18.74 -35.17 -1.13
C ALA A 190 18.19 -35.93 -2.36
N ASP A 191 18.29 -37.24 -2.36
CA ASP A 191 17.81 -38.17 -3.38
C ASP A 191 16.47 -38.85 -3.01
N SER A 192 15.90 -38.48 -1.84
CA SER A 192 14.65 -39.06 -1.31
C SER A 192 14.71 -40.57 -1.14
N ASP A 193 15.86 -41.12 -0.75
CA ASP A 193 16.10 -42.56 -0.66
C ASP A 193 15.43 -43.19 0.57
N VAL A 194 14.98 -42.39 1.53
CA VAL A 194 14.15 -42.83 2.67
C VAL A 194 12.84 -42.06 2.65
N SER A 195 11.73 -42.78 2.79
CA SER A 195 10.40 -42.12 2.87
C SER A 195 9.47 -42.83 3.85
N LEU A 196 8.61 -42.02 4.51
CA LEU A 196 7.42 -42.50 5.24
C LEU A 196 6.20 -42.17 4.41
N THR A 197 5.42 -43.17 4.04
CA THR A 197 4.24 -43.00 3.18
C THR A 197 2.98 -43.42 3.96
N HIS A 198 1.94 -42.57 3.93
CA HIS A 198 0.62 -42.96 4.40
C HIS A 198 0.00 -43.98 3.44
N VAL A 199 -0.33 -45.20 3.95
CA VAL A 199 -1.13 -46.16 3.23
C VAL A 199 -2.55 -46.04 3.74
N ALA A 200 -3.45 -45.57 2.89
CA ALA A 200 -4.81 -45.19 3.25
C ALA A 200 -5.50 -46.21 4.15
N ASP A 201 -6.05 -45.78 5.27
CA ASP A 201 -6.79 -46.52 6.27
C ASP A 201 -6.05 -47.70 6.93
N THR A 202 -4.73 -47.87 6.65
CA THR A 202 -4.05 -49.10 7.00
C THR A 202 -2.74 -48.92 7.79
N ALA A 203 -1.81 -48.09 7.31
CA ALA A 203 -0.45 -48.11 7.87
C ALA A 203 0.37 -46.83 7.54
N LEU A 204 1.49 -46.72 8.23
CA LEU A 204 2.60 -45.86 7.85
C LEU A 204 3.74 -46.77 7.33
N LEU A 205 4.03 -46.66 6.03
CA LEU A 205 5.02 -47.48 5.33
C LEU A 205 6.37 -46.79 5.29
N LEU A 206 7.40 -47.44 5.88
CA LEU A 206 8.80 -47.11 5.62
C LEU A 206 9.25 -47.86 4.35
N ASN A 207 9.78 -47.15 3.37
CA ASN A 207 10.06 -47.69 2.05
C ASN A 207 11.17 -48.77 2.06
N SER A 208 10.99 -49.84 1.29
CA SER A 208 11.95 -50.92 1.02
C SER A 208 12.78 -51.32 2.24
N SER A 209 13.74 -52.10 2.25
CA SER A 209 14.60 -52.58 3.33
C SER A 209 15.24 -51.50 4.27
N ARG A 210 14.55 -50.36 4.46
CA ARG A 210 14.94 -49.31 5.41
C ARG A 210 14.52 -49.71 6.84
N GLN A 211 15.22 -49.18 7.83
CA GLN A 211 15.03 -49.53 9.23
C GLN A 211 14.63 -48.29 10.05
N LEU A 212 13.69 -48.45 10.96
CA LEU A 212 13.47 -47.49 12.04
C LEU A 212 14.41 -47.89 13.21
N GLN A 213 15.44 -47.07 13.45
CA GLN A 213 16.44 -47.35 14.49
C GLN A 213 16.09 -46.62 15.79
N PHE A 214 16.35 -47.25 16.93
CA PHE A 214 16.09 -46.70 18.25
C PHE A 214 17.41 -46.63 19.04
N GLY A 215 17.93 -45.39 19.18
CA GLY A 215 19.10 -45.10 20.00
C GLY A 215 20.45 -45.45 19.38
N ASP A 216 20.61 -46.65 18.85
CA ASP A 216 21.80 -47.11 18.17
C ASP A 216 21.49 -47.99 16.95
N SER A 217 22.53 -48.33 16.17
CA SER A 217 22.36 -49.13 14.94
C SER A 217 22.00 -50.58 15.18
N GLY A 218 21.99 -51.06 16.42
CA GLY A 218 21.66 -52.46 16.80
C GLY A 218 20.20 -52.62 17.24
N THR A 219 19.47 -51.53 17.47
CA THR A 219 18.07 -51.55 17.93
C THR A 219 17.15 -50.98 16.84
N PHE A 220 16.41 -51.81 16.14
CA PHE A 220 15.56 -51.44 15.03
C PHE A 220 14.35 -52.37 14.83
N ILE A 221 13.36 -51.89 14.10
CA ILE A 221 12.22 -52.64 13.56
C ILE A 221 12.35 -52.65 12.03
N HIS A 222 12.17 -53.82 11.44
CA HIS A 222 12.08 -54.02 9.98
C HIS A 222 10.65 -54.00 9.51
#